data_7f0156dc434576572ad4d5e2f9d84a2f
#
_entry.id   7f0156dc434576572ad4d5e2f9d84a2f
#
_cell.length_a   1.000
_cell.length_b   1.000
_cell.length_c   1.000
_cell.angle_alpha   90.00
_cell.angle_beta   90.00
_cell.angle_gamma   90.00
#
_symmetry.space_group_name_H-M   'P 1'
#
loop_
_entity.id
_entity.type
_entity.pdbx_description
1 polymer ?
#
loop_
_entity_poly.entity_id
_entity_poly.type
_entity_poly.pdbx_seq_one_letter_code
_entity_poly.pdbx_strand_id
1 'polypeptide(L)'
;MNLLAVALGGAFGSLLRWSLSLLLRRADAPLLTASAATLLANVAAAALLGALMARPLPDSRLQLALVTGVCGGFSTMSTFSWEAIQWVKTGSWWLALGYVTASLALSLGASAAAYALAHK
;
A
#
# COMPACT_ATOMS: atom_id res chain seq x y z
N MET A 1 -10.08 1.01 -23.78
CA MET A 1 -10.51 1.93 -22.69
C MET A 1 -10.16 1.42 -21.29
N ASN A 2 -10.24 0.12 -21.03
CA ASN A 2 -9.85 -0.45 -19.72
C ASN A 2 -8.35 -0.27 -19.39
N LEU A 3 -7.48 -0.42 -20.39
CA LEU A 3 -6.04 -0.16 -20.22
C LEU A 3 -5.75 1.28 -19.78
N LEU A 4 -6.46 2.25 -20.35
CA LEU A 4 -6.31 3.65 -19.99
C LEU A 4 -6.78 3.90 -18.55
N ALA A 5 -7.90 3.29 -18.12
CA ALA A 5 -8.40 3.39 -16.77
C ALA A 5 -7.38 2.86 -15.75
N VAL A 6 -6.79 1.69 -16.01
CA VAL A 6 -5.73 1.11 -15.16
C VAL A 6 -4.47 1.98 -15.19
N ALA A 7 -4.05 2.47 -16.35
CA ALA A 7 -2.85 3.30 -16.49
C ALA A 7 -2.98 4.61 -15.70
N LEU A 8 -4.10 5.32 -15.83
CA LEU A 8 -4.36 6.57 -15.09
C LEU A 8 -4.49 6.33 -13.58
N GLY A 9 -5.23 5.29 -13.20
CA GLY A 9 -5.33 4.89 -11.79
C GLY A 9 -3.98 4.50 -11.20
N GLY A 10 -3.19 3.73 -11.93
CA GLY A 10 -1.84 3.30 -11.51
C GLY A 10 -0.87 4.47 -11.39
N ALA A 11 -0.89 5.40 -12.35
CA ALA A 11 -0.11 6.63 -12.29
C ALA A 11 -0.47 7.45 -11.04
N PHE A 12 -1.76 7.65 -10.79
CA PHE A 12 -2.25 8.37 -9.62
C PHE A 12 -1.85 7.67 -8.31
N GLY A 13 -2.05 6.35 -8.20
CA GLY A 13 -1.65 5.56 -7.03
C GLY A 13 -0.14 5.64 -6.76
N SER A 14 0.69 5.55 -7.81
CA SER A 14 2.14 5.67 -7.70
C SER A 14 2.59 7.05 -7.26
N LEU A 15 1.94 8.11 -7.75
CA LEU A 15 2.19 9.48 -7.32
C LEU A 15 1.81 9.70 -5.85
N LEU A 16 0.67 9.16 -5.41
CA LEU A 16 0.27 9.21 -3.99
C LEU A 16 1.32 8.54 -3.09
N ARG A 17 1.79 7.35 -3.47
CA ARG A 17 2.84 6.63 -2.73
C ARG A 17 4.13 7.44 -2.66
N TRP A 18 4.57 7.97 -3.78
CA TRP A 18 5.78 8.81 -3.83
C TRP A 18 5.63 10.06 -2.97
N SER A 19 4.50 10.77 -3.06
CA SER A 19 4.21 11.94 -2.22
C SER A 19 4.23 11.61 -0.72
N LEU A 20 3.64 10.47 -0.33
CA LEU A 20 3.67 10.01 1.05
C LEU A 20 5.11 9.74 1.52
N SER A 21 5.94 9.16 0.67
CA SER A 21 7.35 8.93 0.99
C SER A 21 8.14 10.22 1.17
N LEU A 22 7.84 11.26 0.40
CA LEU A 22 8.43 12.58 0.56
C LEU A 22 8.01 13.26 1.87
N LEU A 23 6.71 13.19 2.20
CA LEU A 23 6.16 13.81 3.42
C LEU A 23 6.77 13.21 4.70
N LEU A 24 7.04 11.91 4.70
CA LEU A 24 7.57 11.21 5.87
C LEU A 24 9.10 11.17 5.91
N ARG A 25 9.78 11.59 4.85
CA ARG A 25 11.24 11.48 4.74
C ARG A 25 11.96 12.33 5.77
N ARG A 26 12.85 11.68 6.56
CA ARG A 26 13.72 12.35 7.52
C ARG A 26 15.17 11.95 7.24
N ALA A 27 16.06 12.93 7.27
CA ALA A 27 17.48 12.72 6.97
C ALA A 27 18.22 11.93 8.06
N ASP A 28 17.75 12.03 9.31
CA ASP A 28 18.31 11.35 10.48
C ASP A 28 17.90 9.86 10.57
N ALA A 29 16.80 9.48 9.93
CA ALA A 29 16.29 8.11 9.96
C ALA A 29 15.71 7.67 8.60
N PRO A 30 16.52 7.62 7.54
CA PRO A 30 16.00 7.46 6.17
C PRO A 30 15.33 6.10 5.94
N LEU A 31 15.88 5.01 6.45
CA LEU A 31 15.30 3.68 6.27
C LEU A 31 14.02 3.51 7.08
N LEU A 32 13.99 4.02 8.32
CA LEU A 32 12.80 3.95 9.19
C LEU A 32 11.62 4.69 8.58
N THR A 33 11.86 5.90 8.07
CA THR A 33 10.80 6.73 7.47
C THR A 33 10.34 6.19 6.11
N ALA A 34 11.25 5.61 5.32
CA ALA A 34 10.91 4.92 4.09
C ALA A 34 10.01 3.70 4.38
N SER A 35 10.40 2.86 5.34
CA SER A 35 9.60 1.68 5.75
C SER A 35 8.24 2.07 6.31
N ALA A 36 8.16 3.16 7.08
CA ALA A 36 6.89 3.68 7.60
C ALA A 36 5.97 4.16 6.46
N ALA A 37 6.52 4.86 5.47
CA ALA A 37 5.75 5.32 4.31
C ALA A 37 5.22 4.13 3.49
N THR A 38 6.04 3.11 3.26
CA THR A 38 5.65 1.88 2.56
C THR A 38 4.57 1.12 3.33
N LEU A 39 4.72 0.98 4.65
CA LEU A 39 3.73 0.34 5.51
C LEU A 39 2.38 1.07 5.43
N LEU A 40 2.36 2.38 5.59
CA LEU A 40 1.14 3.19 5.52
C LEU A 40 0.49 3.10 4.15
N ALA A 41 1.25 3.17 3.07
CA ALA A 41 0.73 3.03 1.71
C ALA A 41 0.09 1.65 1.49
N ASN A 42 0.75 0.58 1.91
CA ASN A 42 0.22 -0.78 1.77
C ASN A 42 -1.03 -1.01 2.61
N VAL A 43 -1.06 -0.53 3.86
CA VAL A 43 -2.24 -0.63 4.75
C VAL A 43 -3.42 0.17 4.21
N ALA A 44 -3.18 1.41 3.77
CA ALA A 44 -4.23 2.26 3.20
C ALA A 44 -4.80 1.68 1.89
N ALA A 45 -3.93 1.17 1.00
CA ALA A 45 -4.35 0.50 -0.22
C ALA A 45 -5.16 -0.77 0.08
N ALA A 46 -4.75 -1.56 1.07
CA ALA A 46 -5.46 -2.77 1.51
C ALA A 46 -6.84 -2.44 2.07
N ALA A 47 -6.96 -1.38 2.89
CA ALA A 47 -8.23 -0.91 3.41
C ALA A 47 -9.17 -0.44 2.29
N LEU A 48 -8.66 0.38 1.36
CA LEU A 48 -9.42 0.84 0.21
C LEU A 48 -9.92 -0.33 -0.65
N LEU A 49 -9.03 -1.28 -0.92
CA LEU A 49 -9.37 -2.49 -1.68
C LEU A 49 -10.47 -3.29 -0.99
N GLY A 50 -10.36 -3.52 0.32
CA GLY A 50 -11.37 -4.22 1.12
C GLY A 50 -12.74 -3.55 1.03
N ALA A 51 -12.81 -2.23 1.16
CA ALA A 51 -14.04 -1.46 1.04
C ALA A 51 -14.65 -1.54 -0.37
N LEU A 52 -13.84 -1.40 -1.43
CA LEU A 52 -14.29 -1.49 -2.81
C LEU A 52 -14.80 -2.88 -3.19
N MET A 53 -14.20 -3.93 -2.62
CA MET A 53 -14.63 -5.31 -2.86
C MET A 53 -15.92 -5.67 -2.10
N ALA A 54 -16.18 -4.99 -0.97
CA ALA A 54 -17.43 -5.15 -0.24
C ALA A 54 -18.64 -4.54 -0.98
N ARG A 55 -18.40 -3.44 -1.70
CA ARG A 55 -19.43 -2.73 -2.49
C ARG A 55 -18.85 -2.36 -3.85
N PRO A 56 -18.90 -3.31 -4.82
CA PRO A 56 -18.45 -3.04 -6.18
C PRO A 56 -19.22 -1.86 -6.79
N LEU A 57 -18.49 -1.01 -7.49
CA LEU A 57 -19.08 0.16 -8.15
C LEU A 57 -19.85 -0.27 -9.40
N PRO A 58 -20.96 0.43 -9.73
CA PRO A 58 -21.74 0.14 -10.94
C PRO A 58 -20.93 0.31 -12.23
N ASP A 59 -20.02 1.30 -12.26
CA ASP A 59 -19.13 1.52 -13.41
C ASP A 59 -17.91 0.60 -13.31
N SER A 60 -17.85 -0.38 -14.19
CA SER A 60 -16.76 -1.36 -14.26
C SER A 60 -15.41 -0.73 -14.58
N ARG A 61 -15.35 0.39 -15.31
CA ARG A 61 -14.11 1.10 -15.62
C ARG A 61 -13.57 1.82 -14.39
N LEU A 62 -14.46 2.49 -13.67
CA LEU A 62 -14.10 3.15 -12.40
C LEU A 62 -13.65 2.12 -11.37
N GLN A 63 -14.36 1.00 -11.26
CA GLN A 63 -13.95 -0.13 -10.41
C GLN A 63 -12.53 -0.60 -10.78
N LEU A 64 -12.26 -0.80 -12.05
CA LEU A 64 -10.96 -1.27 -12.53
C LEU A 64 -9.85 -0.22 -12.30
N ALA A 65 -10.14 1.07 -12.53
CA ALA A 65 -9.21 2.16 -12.25
C ALA A 65 -8.83 2.23 -10.76
N LEU A 66 -9.79 2.07 -9.85
CA LEU A 66 -9.55 2.14 -8.42
C LEU A 66 -8.91 0.86 -7.88
N VAL A 67 -9.45 -0.32 -8.20
CA VAL A 67 -8.98 -1.61 -7.66
C VAL A 67 -7.61 -1.96 -8.23
N THR A 68 -7.51 -2.08 -9.54
CA THR A 68 -6.25 -2.48 -10.20
C THR A 68 -5.28 -1.32 -10.33
N GLY A 69 -5.78 -0.15 -10.73
CA GLY A 69 -4.95 1.03 -10.93
C GLY A 69 -4.48 1.65 -9.61
N VAL A 70 -5.38 2.32 -8.89
CA VAL A 70 -5.00 3.11 -7.69
C VAL A 70 -4.44 2.22 -6.60
N CYS A 71 -5.16 1.17 -6.16
CA CYS A 71 -4.67 0.29 -5.10
C CYS A 71 -3.37 -0.42 -5.52
N GLY A 72 -3.27 -0.90 -6.76
CA GLY A 72 -2.08 -1.54 -7.28
C GLY A 72 -0.87 -0.61 -7.40
N GLY A 73 -1.08 0.64 -7.79
CA GLY A 73 -0.02 1.67 -7.87
C GLY A 73 0.39 2.23 -6.50
N PHE A 74 -0.56 2.34 -5.58
CA PHE A 74 -0.31 2.86 -4.23
C PHE A 74 0.40 1.85 -3.35
N SER A 75 0.02 0.57 -3.37
CA SER A 75 0.73 -0.51 -2.67
C SER A 75 2.02 -0.91 -3.40
N THR A 76 2.97 -1.49 -2.68
CA THR A 76 4.23 -1.95 -3.29
C THR A 76 4.86 -3.09 -2.51
N MET A 77 4.99 -4.24 -3.16
CA MET A 77 5.70 -5.39 -2.63
C MET A 77 7.21 -5.29 -2.89
N SER A 78 7.63 -4.73 -4.02
CA SER A 78 9.05 -4.62 -4.39
C SER A 78 9.83 -3.72 -3.45
N THR A 79 9.29 -2.53 -3.15
CA THR A 79 9.91 -1.60 -2.18
C THR A 79 9.91 -2.19 -0.78
N PHE A 80 8.80 -2.80 -0.34
CA PHE A 80 8.71 -3.50 0.93
C PHE A 80 9.78 -4.59 1.09
N SER A 81 9.95 -5.44 0.07
CA SER A 81 10.94 -6.52 0.10
C SER A 81 12.37 -5.97 0.18
N TRP A 82 12.66 -4.90 -0.57
CA TRP A 82 13.97 -4.26 -0.52
C TRP A 82 14.27 -3.63 0.83
N GLU A 83 13.32 -2.93 1.42
CA GLU A 83 13.47 -2.33 2.74
C GLU A 83 13.67 -3.39 3.83
N ALA A 84 12.96 -4.51 3.77
CA ALA A 84 13.16 -5.63 4.69
C ALA A 84 14.61 -6.18 4.60
N ILE A 85 15.14 -6.34 3.39
CA ILE A 85 16.54 -6.73 3.17
C ILE A 85 17.50 -5.67 3.70
N GLN A 86 17.21 -4.39 3.54
CA GLN A 86 18.04 -3.31 4.08
C GLN A 86 18.12 -3.38 5.61
N TRP A 87 17.03 -3.67 6.31
CA TRP A 87 17.04 -3.89 7.75
C TRP A 87 17.93 -5.07 8.15
N VAL A 88 17.88 -6.17 7.41
CA VAL A 88 18.75 -7.33 7.60
C VAL A 88 20.22 -6.94 7.39
N LYS A 89 20.53 -6.20 6.32
CA LYS A 89 21.92 -5.77 5.98
C LYS A 89 22.51 -4.83 7.02
N THR A 90 21.71 -4.06 7.72
CA THR A 90 22.14 -3.22 8.85
C THR A 90 22.30 -4.00 10.16
N GLY A 91 22.08 -5.31 10.15
CA GLY A 91 22.15 -6.16 11.34
C GLY A 91 20.88 -6.10 12.21
N SER A 92 19.86 -5.38 11.78
CA SER A 92 18.62 -5.15 12.56
C SER A 92 17.56 -6.22 12.24
N TRP A 93 17.86 -7.48 12.50
CA TRP A 93 16.98 -8.62 12.21
C TRP A 93 15.61 -8.51 12.87
N TRP A 94 15.56 -8.02 14.11
CA TRP A 94 14.28 -7.84 14.83
C TRP A 94 13.43 -6.76 14.20
N LEU A 95 14.04 -5.68 13.70
CA LEU A 95 13.32 -4.65 12.95
C LEU A 95 12.81 -5.17 11.61
N ALA A 96 13.61 -5.97 10.91
CA ALA A 96 13.18 -6.64 9.67
C ALA A 96 11.97 -7.55 9.94
N LEU A 97 12.06 -8.42 10.95
CA LEU A 97 10.96 -9.32 11.33
C LEU A 97 9.71 -8.55 11.76
N GLY A 98 9.87 -7.54 12.59
CA GLY A 98 8.78 -6.67 13.06
C GLY A 98 8.12 -5.93 11.89
N TYR A 99 8.89 -5.40 10.98
CA TYR A 99 8.41 -4.70 9.77
C TYR A 99 7.59 -5.64 8.86
N VAL A 100 8.11 -6.84 8.61
CA VAL A 100 7.41 -7.84 7.77
C VAL A 100 6.11 -8.29 8.44
N THR A 101 6.17 -8.65 9.74
CA THR A 101 5.00 -9.12 10.49
C THR A 101 3.94 -8.04 10.60
N ALA A 102 4.32 -6.81 10.97
CA ALA A 102 3.40 -5.69 11.07
C ALA A 102 2.76 -5.35 9.72
N SER A 103 3.54 -5.34 8.64
CA SER A 103 3.03 -5.07 7.29
C SER A 103 1.96 -6.07 6.88
N LEU A 104 2.20 -7.36 7.09
CA LEU A 104 1.24 -8.41 6.75
C LEU A 104 -0.01 -8.34 7.65
N ALA A 105 0.19 -8.29 8.96
CA ALA A 105 -0.92 -8.27 9.92
C ALA A 105 -1.82 -7.05 9.77
N LEU A 106 -1.22 -5.85 9.65
CA LEU A 106 -1.97 -4.61 9.51
C LEU A 106 -2.66 -4.50 8.16
N SER A 107 -2.02 -4.91 7.06
CA SER A 107 -2.65 -4.89 5.74
C SER A 107 -3.81 -5.88 5.64
N LEU A 108 -3.64 -7.10 6.11
CA LEU A 108 -4.72 -8.09 6.14
C LEU A 108 -5.86 -7.64 7.07
N GLY A 109 -5.51 -7.16 8.26
CA GLY A 109 -6.49 -6.65 9.22
C GLY A 109 -7.26 -5.44 8.69
N ALA A 110 -6.59 -4.48 8.07
CA ALA A 110 -7.21 -3.30 7.47
C ALA A 110 -8.15 -3.68 6.32
N SER A 111 -7.74 -4.60 5.45
CA SER A 111 -8.58 -5.09 4.36
C SER A 111 -9.82 -5.80 4.88
N ALA A 112 -9.67 -6.72 5.85
CA ALA A 112 -10.77 -7.46 6.45
C ALA A 112 -11.73 -6.53 7.20
N ALA A 113 -11.23 -5.59 7.99
CA ALA A 113 -12.04 -4.63 8.72
C ALA A 113 -12.82 -3.70 7.78
N ALA A 114 -12.15 -3.16 6.76
CA ALA A 114 -12.80 -2.30 5.78
C ALA A 114 -13.88 -3.05 4.98
N TYR A 115 -13.61 -4.30 4.60
CA TYR A 115 -14.60 -5.16 3.96
C TYR A 115 -15.81 -5.39 4.86
N ALA A 116 -15.59 -5.78 6.12
CA ALA A 116 -16.66 -6.07 7.07
C ALA A 116 -17.54 -4.83 7.39
N LEU A 117 -16.90 -3.65 7.51
CA LEU A 117 -17.61 -2.39 7.75
C LEU A 117 -18.42 -1.92 6.55
N ALA A 118 -17.86 -2.07 5.34
CA ALA A 118 -18.52 -1.64 4.11
C ALA A 118 -19.60 -2.64 3.65
N HIS A 119 -19.53 -3.91 4.03
CA HIS A 119 -20.50 -4.95 3.62
C HIS A 119 -21.85 -4.85 4.34
N LYS A 120 -21.90 -4.12 5.46
CA LYS A 120 -23.16 -3.83 6.17
C LYS A 120 -24.03 -2.86 5.39
#